data_d9ba293ba180e4c2fa09514f6e3d2d92
#
_entry.id   d9ba293ba180e4c2fa09514f6e3d2d92
#
_cell.length_a   1.000
_cell.length_b   1.000
_cell.length_c   1.000
_cell.angle_alpha   90.00
_cell.angle_beta   90.00
_cell.angle_gamma   90.00
#
_symmetry.space_group_name_H-M   'P 1'
#
loop_
_entity.id
_entity.type
_entity.pdbx_description
1 polymer ?
#
loop_
_entity_poly.entity_id
_entity_poly.type
_entity_poly.pdbx_seq_one_letter_code
_entity_poly.pdbx_strand_id
1 'polypeptide(L)'
;VCALEAFVIARNKAAQKSKKPLRKKGELRQKCAMLKNKGCMVYAARPVICRTHGLAISIDKRKTVRPTCALNFSTKRDVRELPKPHVFDSAAITDNLMRLNLAFCIAAGRPALASKRFTMEQVLRGRLPKSIL
;
A
#
# COMPACT_ATOMS: atom_id res chain seq x y z
N VAL A 1 -4.48 -2.26 -1.50
CA VAL A 1 -3.62 -2.14 -2.69
C VAL A 1 -4.46 -2.31 -3.95
N CYS A 2 -4.06 -1.72 -5.08
CA CYS A 2 -4.70 -1.92 -6.39
C CYS A 2 -4.28 -3.26 -7.03
N ALA A 3 -4.87 -3.60 -8.18
CA ALA A 3 -4.60 -4.88 -8.86
C ALA A 3 -3.12 -5.02 -9.28
N LEU A 4 -2.52 -3.98 -9.85
CA LEU A 4 -1.11 -3.95 -10.23
C LEU A 4 -0.18 -4.18 -9.02
N GLU A 5 -0.41 -3.46 -7.93
CA GLU A 5 0.39 -3.65 -6.70
C GLU A 5 0.21 -5.05 -6.12
N ALA A 6 -1.02 -5.58 -6.14
CA ALA A 6 -1.31 -6.93 -5.67
C ALA A 6 -0.56 -7.98 -6.50
N PHE A 7 -0.50 -7.82 -7.82
CA PHE A 7 0.30 -8.67 -8.72
C PHE A 7 1.79 -8.60 -8.39
N VAL A 8 2.36 -7.41 -8.26
CA VAL A 8 3.80 -7.24 -7.93
C VAL A 8 4.15 -7.91 -6.61
N ILE A 9 3.29 -7.77 -5.59
CA ILE A 9 3.50 -8.44 -4.30
C ILE A 9 3.39 -9.95 -4.43
N ALA A 10 2.37 -10.45 -5.14
CA ALA A 10 2.16 -11.89 -5.32
C ALA A 10 3.32 -12.57 -6.07
N ARG A 11 3.97 -11.87 -7.00
CA ARG A 11 5.15 -12.35 -7.73
C ARG A 11 6.44 -12.28 -6.90
N ASN A 12 6.42 -11.61 -5.76
CA ASN A 12 7.60 -11.55 -4.88
C ASN A 12 7.86 -12.91 -4.23
N LYS A 13 9.07 -13.46 -4.42
CA LYS A 13 9.47 -14.81 -3.91
C LYS A 13 9.29 -14.96 -2.40
N ALA A 14 9.50 -13.90 -1.62
CA ALA A 14 9.33 -13.93 -0.18
C ALA A 14 7.85 -14.02 0.23
N ALA A 15 6.94 -13.37 -0.51
CA ALA A 15 5.50 -13.49 -0.31
C ALA A 15 5.00 -14.91 -0.64
N GLN A 16 5.52 -15.51 -1.72
CA GLN A 16 5.17 -16.87 -2.15
C GLN A 16 5.58 -17.95 -1.13
N LYS A 17 6.71 -17.78 -0.45
CA LYS A 17 7.17 -18.70 0.61
C LYS A 17 6.32 -18.63 1.89
N SER A 18 5.54 -17.60 2.08
CA SER A 18 4.73 -17.38 3.29
C SER A 18 3.30 -17.85 3.12
N LYS A 19 3.10 -19.13 2.78
CA LYS A 19 1.78 -19.75 2.64
C LYS A 19 1.02 -19.96 3.96
N LYS A 20 1.67 -19.76 5.12
CA LYS A 20 1.03 -19.92 6.43
C LYS A 20 0.29 -18.63 6.82
N PRO A 21 -0.90 -18.72 7.45
CA PRO A 21 -1.58 -17.56 7.98
C PRO A 21 -0.68 -16.89 9.01
N LEU A 22 -0.32 -15.64 8.75
CA LEU A 22 0.55 -14.84 9.61
C LEU A 22 -0.12 -14.40 10.90
N ARG A 23 -1.42 -14.70 11.05
CA ARG A 23 -2.22 -14.37 12.22
C ARG A 23 -3.09 -15.54 12.63
N LYS A 24 -3.13 -15.78 13.95
CA LYS A 24 -4.16 -16.64 14.56
C LYS A 24 -5.51 -15.91 14.53
N LYS A 25 -6.60 -16.67 14.38
CA LYS A 25 -7.97 -16.16 14.48
C LYS A 25 -8.13 -15.49 15.87
N GLY A 26 -8.37 -14.18 15.90
CA GLY A 26 -8.48 -13.42 17.16
C GLY A 26 -7.33 -12.46 17.48
N GLU A 27 -6.21 -12.50 16.78
CA GLU A 27 -5.16 -11.47 16.96
C GLU A 27 -5.63 -10.10 16.47
N LEU A 28 -5.43 -9.09 17.31
CA LEU A 28 -5.80 -7.70 17.05
C LEU A 28 -5.24 -7.23 15.69
N ARG A 29 -6.08 -6.55 14.91
CA ARG A 29 -5.78 -6.01 13.56
C ARG A 29 -4.63 -5.00 13.49
N GLN A 30 -3.94 -4.72 14.60
CA GLN A 30 -2.95 -3.65 14.72
C GLN A 30 -1.61 -3.94 14.02
N LYS A 31 -1.28 -5.20 13.73
CA LYS A 31 0.00 -5.54 13.08
C LYS A 31 -0.17 -5.82 11.59
N CYS A 32 0.75 -5.29 10.78
CA CYS A 32 0.78 -5.55 9.34
C CYS A 32 0.93 -7.05 9.06
N ALA A 33 0.12 -7.58 8.14
CA ALA A 33 0.15 -9.00 7.76
C ALA A 33 1.49 -9.44 7.11
N MET A 34 2.28 -8.47 6.59
CA MET A 34 3.58 -8.71 5.98
C MET A 34 4.75 -8.63 6.98
N LEU A 35 4.47 -8.37 8.26
CA LEU A 35 5.51 -8.23 9.28
C LEU A 35 5.88 -9.58 9.85
N LYS A 36 7.16 -9.95 9.75
CA LYS A 36 7.74 -11.16 10.34
C LYS A 36 9.08 -10.79 10.99
N ASN A 37 9.29 -11.21 12.22
CA ASN A 37 10.55 -10.95 12.96
C ASN A 37 10.97 -9.47 12.90
N LYS A 38 10.03 -8.55 13.15
CA LYS A 38 10.20 -7.08 13.08
C LYS A 38 10.57 -6.53 11.69
N GLY A 39 10.63 -7.36 10.64
CA GLY A 39 10.93 -6.96 9.27
C GLY A 39 9.74 -7.16 8.32
N CYS A 40 9.69 -6.36 7.25
CA CYS A 40 8.69 -6.51 6.18
C CYS A 40 9.17 -7.57 5.18
N MET A 41 8.41 -8.67 5.04
CA MET A 41 8.75 -9.76 4.12
C MET A 41 8.76 -9.35 2.64
N VAL A 42 8.01 -8.33 2.29
CA VAL A 42 7.88 -7.83 0.92
C VAL A 42 8.49 -6.44 0.76
N TYR A 43 9.57 -6.15 1.49
CA TYR A 43 10.14 -4.80 1.55
C TYR A 43 10.39 -4.18 0.17
N ALA A 44 10.98 -4.92 -0.76
CA ALA A 44 11.26 -4.47 -2.13
C ALA A 44 9.97 -4.25 -2.96
N ALA A 45 8.91 -5.03 -2.68
CA ALA A 45 7.62 -4.98 -3.37
C ALA A 45 6.55 -4.20 -2.58
N ARG A 46 6.96 -3.33 -1.63
CA ARG A 46 6.01 -2.54 -0.85
C ARG A 46 5.16 -1.66 -1.75
N PRO A 47 3.81 -1.66 -1.58
CA PRO A 47 2.92 -0.76 -2.29
C PRO A 47 3.16 0.70 -1.90
N VAL A 48 2.66 1.63 -2.70
CA VAL A 48 2.83 3.08 -2.48
C VAL A 48 2.42 3.49 -1.07
N ILE A 49 1.27 3.01 -0.58
CA ILE A 49 0.79 3.31 0.78
C ILE A 49 1.79 2.91 1.88
N CYS A 50 2.53 1.81 1.70
CA CYS A 50 3.55 1.39 2.65
C CYS A 50 4.85 2.18 2.54
N ARG A 51 5.16 2.69 1.35
CA ARG A 51 6.37 3.52 1.10
C ARG A 51 6.20 4.93 1.62
N THR A 52 4.97 5.44 1.60
CA THR A 52 4.63 6.79 2.07
C THR A 52 4.21 6.80 3.55
N HIS A 53 4.12 5.63 4.20
CA HIS A 53 3.74 5.57 5.60
C HIS A 53 4.75 6.30 6.48
N GLY A 54 4.28 7.23 7.29
CA GLY A 54 5.11 8.06 8.16
C GLY A 54 5.57 9.39 7.55
N LEU A 55 5.28 9.66 6.27
CA LEU A 55 5.52 10.97 5.65
C LEU A 55 4.36 11.93 5.95
N ALA A 56 4.66 13.23 5.96
CA ALA A 56 3.64 14.26 5.87
C ALA A 56 3.08 14.26 4.45
N ILE A 57 1.79 13.95 4.29
CA ILE A 57 1.17 13.76 2.98
C ILE A 57 0.11 14.82 2.75
N SER A 58 0.19 15.52 1.63
CA SER A 58 -0.91 16.30 1.06
C SER A 58 -1.77 15.39 0.18
N ILE A 59 -3.09 15.40 0.40
CA ILE A 59 -4.03 14.54 -0.33
C ILE A 59 -4.72 15.30 -1.46
N ASP A 60 -4.82 16.60 -1.31
CA ASP A 60 -5.46 17.47 -2.27
C ASP A 60 -4.63 18.75 -2.51
N LYS A 61 -4.97 19.45 -3.59
CA LYS A 61 -4.37 20.76 -3.91
C LYS A 61 -4.63 21.83 -2.84
N ARG A 62 -5.53 21.55 -1.88
CA ARG A 62 -5.92 22.45 -0.78
C ARG A 62 -5.02 22.35 0.45
N LYS A 63 -3.91 21.61 0.36
CA LYS A 63 -2.85 21.56 1.39
C LYS A 63 -3.25 20.90 2.72
N THR A 64 -4.26 20.04 2.73
CA THR A 64 -4.56 19.28 3.94
C THR A 64 -3.49 18.23 4.17
N VAL A 65 -2.55 18.54 5.04
CA VAL A 65 -1.50 17.59 5.43
C VAL A 65 -2.07 16.65 6.50
N ARG A 66 -2.00 15.35 6.24
CA ARG A 66 -2.36 14.33 7.24
C ARG A 66 -1.11 13.76 7.88
N PRO A 67 -0.96 13.84 9.21
CA PRO A 67 0.05 13.08 9.91
C PRO A 67 -0.30 11.60 9.79
N THR A 68 0.61 10.80 9.29
CA THR A 68 0.39 9.37 9.06
C THR A 68 1.05 8.50 10.14
N CYS A 69 1.94 9.05 10.95
CA CYS A 69 2.60 8.32 12.01
C CYS A 69 2.84 9.22 13.23
N ALA A 70 2.25 8.88 14.36
CA ALA A 70 2.42 9.61 15.61
C ALA A 70 3.86 9.56 16.15
N LEU A 71 4.67 8.60 15.72
CA LEU A 71 6.09 8.51 16.11
C LEU A 71 6.97 9.51 15.33
N ASN A 72 6.54 9.95 14.14
CA ASN A 72 7.28 10.92 13.34
C ASN A 72 6.82 12.36 13.61
N PHE A 73 5.56 12.52 14.00
CA PHE A 73 4.95 13.82 14.26
C PHE A 73 4.20 13.75 15.57
N SER A 74 4.81 14.27 16.62
CA SER A 74 4.27 14.22 17.99
C SER A 74 3.08 15.15 18.19
N THR A 75 2.99 16.23 17.41
CA THR A 75 1.90 17.19 17.50
C THR A 75 1.29 17.49 16.11
N LYS A 76 0.02 17.91 16.11
CA LYS A 76 -0.64 18.42 14.89
C LYS A 76 0.02 19.72 14.39
N ARG A 77 0.65 20.46 15.27
CA ARG A 77 1.36 21.71 14.97
C ARG A 77 2.57 21.44 14.11
N ASP A 78 3.37 20.43 14.47
CA ASP A 78 4.61 20.06 13.76
C ASP A 78 4.35 19.81 12.26
N VAL A 79 3.20 19.21 11.93
CA VAL A 79 2.82 18.91 10.55
C VAL A 79 2.36 20.15 9.79
N ARG A 80 1.67 21.09 10.46
CA ARG A 80 1.17 22.32 9.81
C ARG A 80 2.27 23.31 9.48
N GLU A 81 3.33 23.29 10.27
CA GLU A 81 4.48 24.20 10.15
C GLU A 81 5.57 23.66 9.20
N LEU A 82 5.39 22.45 8.66
CA LEU A 82 6.34 21.89 7.72
C LEU A 82 6.43 22.74 6.44
N PRO A 83 7.65 23.12 6.01
CA PRO A 83 7.84 23.75 4.72
C PRO A 83 7.30 22.89 3.58
N LYS A 84 6.73 23.52 2.55
CA LYS A 84 6.11 22.82 1.40
C LYS A 84 7.00 21.73 0.78
N PRO A 85 8.33 21.91 0.63
CA PRO A 85 9.19 20.86 0.07
C PRO A 85 9.26 19.58 0.89
N HIS A 86 8.88 19.63 2.18
CA HIS A 86 8.89 18.47 3.07
C HIS A 86 7.53 17.77 3.16
N VAL A 87 6.54 18.30 2.45
CA VAL A 87 5.21 17.68 2.35
C VAL A 87 5.10 16.92 1.04
N PHE A 88 4.88 15.62 1.13
CA PHE A 88 4.75 14.74 -0.02
C PHE A 88 3.40 14.95 -0.70
N ASP A 89 3.40 15.41 -1.95
CA ASP A 89 2.18 15.46 -2.76
C ASP A 89 1.86 14.06 -3.30
N SER A 90 0.82 13.46 -2.72
CA SER A 90 0.39 12.11 -3.11
C SER A 90 -0.50 12.09 -4.34
N ALA A 91 -1.06 13.23 -4.79
CA ALA A 91 -2.03 13.26 -5.87
C ALA A 91 -1.41 12.78 -7.19
N ALA A 92 -0.28 13.36 -7.59
CA ALA A 92 0.40 12.99 -8.84
C ALA A 92 0.80 11.50 -8.88
N ILE A 93 1.32 10.97 -7.76
CA ILE A 93 1.71 9.56 -7.68
C ILE A 93 0.48 8.65 -7.69
N THR A 94 -0.59 9.05 -7.01
CA THR A 94 -1.84 8.30 -7.00
C THR A 94 -2.46 8.25 -8.39
N ASP A 95 -2.50 9.37 -9.10
CA ASP A 95 -3.03 9.45 -10.46
C ASP A 95 -2.23 8.58 -11.42
N ASN A 96 -0.89 8.65 -11.37
CA ASN A 96 -0.03 7.80 -12.19
C ASN A 96 -0.21 6.32 -11.85
N LEU A 97 -0.28 5.97 -10.57
CA LEU A 97 -0.55 4.59 -10.15
C LEU A 97 -1.90 4.09 -10.68
N MET A 98 -2.95 4.93 -10.65
CA MET A 98 -4.28 4.55 -11.16
C MET A 98 -4.29 4.37 -12.67
N ARG A 99 -3.58 5.20 -13.42
CA ARG A 99 -3.42 5.05 -14.88
C ARG A 99 -2.68 3.75 -15.23
N LEU A 100 -1.57 3.47 -14.55
CA LEU A 100 -0.81 2.23 -14.73
C LEU A 100 -1.63 1.00 -14.34
N ASN A 101 -2.40 1.08 -13.26
CA ASN A 101 -3.28 0.01 -12.83
C ASN A 101 -4.40 -0.27 -13.84
N LEU A 102 -4.98 0.77 -14.43
CA LEU A 102 -5.99 0.62 -15.48
C LEU A 102 -5.38 -0.05 -16.72
N ALA A 103 -4.22 0.44 -17.19
CA ALA A 103 -3.52 -0.14 -18.33
C ALA A 103 -3.18 -1.62 -18.09
N PHE A 104 -2.68 -1.96 -16.91
CA PHE A 104 -2.43 -3.34 -16.50
C PHE A 104 -3.69 -4.21 -16.54
N CYS A 105 -4.81 -3.70 -16.01
CA CYS A 105 -6.07 -4.45 -15.98
C CYS A 105 -6.67 -4.64 -17.39
N ILE A 106 -6.51 -3.66 -18.28
CA ILE A 106 -6.91 -3.77 -19.70
C ILE A 106 -6.05 -4.84 -20.39
N ALA A 107 -4.73 -4.78 -20.24
CA ALA A 107 -3.81 -5.76 -20.83
C ALA A 107 -4.08 -7.19 -20.32
N ALA A 108 -4.54 -7.33 -19.08
CA ALA A 108 -4.96 -8.60 -18.50
C ALA A 108 -6.37 -9.05 -18.91
N GLY A 109 -7.06 -8.31 -19.79
CA GLY A 109 -8.44 -8.60 -20.19
C GLY A 109 -9.49 -8.43 -19.08
N ARG A 110 -9.18 -7.67 -18.03
CA ARG A 110 -10.03 -7.50 -16.84
C ARG A 110 -10.15 -6.05 -16.39
N PRO A 111 -10.64 -5.14 -17.22
CA PRO A 111 -10.70 -3.70 -16.90
C PRO A 111 -11.50 -3.40 -15.61
N ALA A 112 -12.52 -4.19 -15.28
CA ALA A 112 -13.31 -4.04 -14.06
C ALA A 112 -12.50 -4.20 -12.76
N LEU A 113 -11.31 -4.81 -12.81
CA LEU A 113 -10.44 -4.92 -11.63
C LEU A 113 -9.71 -3.62 -11.31
N ALA A 114 -9.69 -2.64 -12.22
CA ALA A 114 -9.01 -1.37 -11.99
C ALA A 114 -9.61 -0.58 -10.79
N SER A 115 -10.92 -0.70 -10.57
CA SER A 115 -11.61 -0.08 -9.43
C SER A 115 -11.53 -0.89 -8.12
N LYS A 116 -11.15 -2.18 -8.20
CA LYS A 116 -11.09 -3.04 -7.02
C LYS A 116 -9.87 -2.75 -6.17
N ARG A 117 -10.02 -2.98 -4.86
CA ARG A 117 -8.94 -2.91 -3.87
C ARG A 117 -8.82 -4.26 -3.17
N PHE A 118 -7.57 -4.67 -2.95
CA PHE A 118 -7.24 -5.92 -2.30
C PHE A 118 -6.58 -5.64 -0.95
N THR A 119 -6.90 -6.44 0.05
CA THR A 119 -6.19 -6.40 1.32
C THR A 119 -4.85 -7.12 1.20
N MET A 120 -3.88 -6.75 2.02
CA MET A 120 -2.60 -7.45 2.07
C MET A 120 -2.76 -8.93 2.43
N GLU A 121 -3.78 -9.26 3.25
CA GLU A 121 -4.10 -10.63 3.61
C GLU A 121 -4.63 -11.44 2.42
N GLN A 122 -5.49 -10.86 1.57
CA GLN A 122 -5.95 -11.50 0.33
C GLN A 122 -4.79 -11.82 -0.59
N VAL A 123 -3.83 -10.89 -0.73
CA VAL A 123 -2.64 -11.09 -1.56
C VAL A 123 -1.79 -12.24 -1.01
N LEU A 124 -1.51 -12.27 0.29
CA LEU A 124 -0.72 -13.33 0.92
C LEU A 124 -1.37 -14.71 0.84
N ARG A 125 -2.69 -14.77 0.94
CA ARG A 125 -3.43 -16.03 0.87
C ARG A 125 -3.65 -16.52 -0.56
N GLY A 126 -3.13 -15.79 -1.56
CA GLY A 126 -3.38 -16.11 -2.97
C GLY A 126 -4.85 -15.97 -3.37
N ARG A 127 -5.64 -15.18 -2.62
CA ARG A 127 -7.06 -14.93 -2.89
C ARG A 127 -7.21 -13.78 -3.88
N LEU A 128 -6.45 -13.82 -4.96
CA LEU A 128 -6.54 -12.91 -6.09
C LEU A 128 -7.24 -13.61 -7.25
N PRO A 129 -7.93 -12.87 -8.12
CA PRO A 129 -8.43 -13.42 -9.37
C PRO A 129 -7.29 -14.08 -10.17
N LYS A 130 -7.51 -15.29 -10.68
CA LYS A 130 -6.49 -16.03 -11.47
C LYS A 130 -5.90 -15.23 -12.61
N SER A 131 -6.69 -14.31 -13.17
CA SER A 131 -6.28 -13.40 -14.25
C SER A 131 -5.30 -12.29 -13.81
N ILE A 132 -4.99 -12.17 -12.53
CA ILE A 132 -3.98 -11.23 -12.01
C ILE A 132 -2.65 -11.98 -11.72
N LEU A 133 -2.70 -13.29 -11.56
CA LEU A 133 -1.53 -14.14 -11.25
C LEU A 133 -0.87 -14.65 -12.51
#